data_41d9cb9bfe028d418803b52b5729d80b
#
_entry.id   41d9cb9bfe028d418803b52b5729d80b
#
_cell.length_a   1.000
_cell.length_b   1.000
_cell.length_c   1.000
_cell.angle_alpha   90.00
_cell.angle_beta   90.00
_cell.angle_gamma   90.00
#
_symmetry.space_group_name_H-M   'P 1'
#
loop_
_entity.id
_entity.type
_entity.pdbx_description
1 polymer ?
#
loop_
_entity_poly.entity_id
_entity_poly.type
_entity_poly.pdbx_seq_one_letter_code
_entity_poly.pdbx_strand_id
1 'polypeptide(L)'
;MLPPLSGRPIRVEMRRTLGSHSAATSIPRRLILLDAEVLAHRGEFERILVHELFHFAWVRLSNEKRWSWEQVLRQEFTSRTPGELGWSAEWRKAKLDRSDARRRTPRWRRYACESFCDTAAWLYAGLRAHDEFTLPKSARRPRRSWFREYFRHAARI
;
A
#
# COMPACT_ATOMS: atom_id res chain seq x y z
N MET A 1 -6.15 -14.03 1.47
CA MET A 1 -5.07 -14.68 2.25
C MET A 1 -3.76 -14.02 1.92
N LEU A 2 -2.98 -13.61 2.94
CA LEU A 2 -1.64 -13.05 2.76
C LEU A 2 -0.71 -14.05 2.05
N PRO A 3 0.23 -13.60 1.21
CA PRO A 3 1.31 -14.46 0.75
C PRO A 3 2.17 -14.89 1.96
N PRO A 4 2.88 -16.02 1.89
CA PRO A 4 3.85 -16.36 2.92
C PRO A 4 4.80 -15.19 3.17
N LEU A 5 4.97 -14.82 4.44
CA LEU A 5 5.87 -13.74 4.84
C LEU A 5 7.22 -14.32 5.25
N SER A 6 8.30 -13.72 4.79
CA SER A 6 9.66 -14.14 5.14
C SER A 6 10.48 -12.95 5.63
N GLY A 7 11.33 -13.18 6.62
CA GLY A 7 12.18 -12.16 7.20
C GLY A 7 12.22 -12.23 8.73
N ARG A 8 12.86 -11.23 9.34
CA ARG A 8 12.91 -11.12 10.80
C ARG A 8 11.54 -10.71 11.35
N PRO A 9 11.16 -11.08 12.58
CA PRO A 9 9.88 -10.68 13.17
C PRO A 9 9.65 -9.16 13.16
N ILE A 10 8.40 -8.76 12.97
CA ILE A 10 7.91 -7.39 13.14
C ILE A 10 7.08 -7.36 14.41
N ARG A 11 7.35 -6.40 15.27
CA ARG A 11 6.57 -6.17 16.48
C ARG A 11 5.37 -5.30 16.14
N VAL A 12 4.20 -5.70 16.59
CA VAL A 12 2.96 -4.93 16.47
C VAL A 12 2.50 -4.53 17.86
N GLU A 13 2.27 -3.27 18.09
CA GLU A 13 1.81 -2.72 19.37
C GLU A 13 0.55 -1.89 19.17
N MET A 14 -0.42 -2.10 20.07
CA MET A 14 -1.60 -1.25 20.16
C MET A 14 -1.30 -0.04 21.05
N ARG A 15 -1.75 1.11 20.62
CA ARG A 15 -1.69 2.36 21.40
C ARG A 15 -3.09 2.87 21.64
N ARG A 16 -3.33 3.43 22.81
CA ARG A 16 -4.63 4.00 23.17
C ARG A 16 -5.06 5.09 22.19
N THR A 17 -4.10 5.88 21.73
CA THR A 17 -4.29 6.85 20.65
C THR A 17 -2.96 7.15 19.95
N LEU A 18 -3.04 7.39 18.66
CA LEU A 18 -1.96 7.89 17.81
C LEU A 18 -2.28 9.29 17.25
N GLY A 19 -3.19 10.02 17.91
CA GLY A 19 -3.65 11.33 17.46
C GLY A 19 -4.49 11.23 16.19
N SER A 20 -4.05 11.91 15.12
CA SER A 20 -4.75 11.87 13.82
C SER A 20 -4.39 10.66 12.94
N HIS A 21 -3.61 9.72 13.45
CA HIS A 21 -3.13 8.57 12.68
C HIS A 21 -3.72 7.28 13.19
N SER A 22 -4.23 6.44 12.30
CA SER A 22 -4.71 5.09 12.64
C SER A 22 -3.56 4.10 12.86
N ALA A 23 -2.40 4.36 12.26
CA ALA A 23 -1.20 3.53 12.38
C ALA A 23 0.09 4.33 12.11
N ALA A 24 1.22 3.75 12.52
CA ALA A 24 2.55 4.26 12.21
C ALA A 24 3.57 3.12 12.13
N THR A 25 4.36 3.09 11.05
CA THR A 25 5.41 2.09 10.84
C THR A 25 6.81 2.68 11.02
N SER A 26 7.63 2.03 11.83
CA SER A 26 9.05 2.30 11.97
C SER A 26 9.88 1.16 11.38
N ILE A 27 10.35 1.36 10.14
CA ILE A 27 11.17 0.35 9.44
C ILE A 27 12.44 -0.04 10.21
N PRO A 28 13.25 0.93 10.73
CA PRO A 28 14.48 0.57 11.46
C PRO A 28 14.21 -0.22 12.73
N ARG A 29 13.12 0.09 13.44
CA ARG A 29 12.75 -0.58 14.69
C ARG A 29 11.96 -1.86 14.47
N ARG A 30 11.57 -2.17 13.24
CA ARG A 30 10.68 -3.27 12.89
C ARG A 30 9.41 -3.27 13.76
N LEU A 31 8.76 -2.11 13.83
CA LEU A 31 7.64 -1.85 14.69
C LEU A 31 6.48 -1.24 13.91
N ILE A 32 5.29 -1.78 14.13
CA ILE A 32 4.01 -1.19 13.71
C ILE A 32 3.28 -0.77 14.98
N LEU A 33 2.87 0.48 15.04
CA LEU A 33 1.96 0.99 16.07
C LEU A 33 0.57 1.11 15.44
N LEU A 34 -0.45 0.62 16.13
CA LEU A 34 -1.85 0.73 15.72
C LEU A 34 -2.63 1.48 16.77
N ASP A 35 -3.52 2.38 16.33
CA ASP A 35 -4.48 3.00 17.20
C ASP A 35 -5.53 1.98 17.64
N ALA A 36 -5.92 1.99 18.90
CA ALA A 36 -6.90 1.04 19.42
C ALA A 36 -8.30 1.19 18.78
N GLU A 37 -8.64 2.37 18.28
CA GLU A 37 -9.89 2.61 17.56
C GLU A 37 -10.06 1.75 16.30
N VAL A 38 -8.95 1.32 15.67
CA VAL A 38 -9.05 0.47 14.47
C VAL A 38 -9.76 -0.86 14.74
N LEU A 39 -9.78 -1.31 15.99
CA LEU A 39 -10.48 -2.53 16.40
C LEU A 39 -12.01 -2.34 16.47
N ALA A 40 -12.48 -1.12 16.63
CA ALA A 40 -13.92 -0.81 16.70
C ALA A 40 -14.61 -0.94 15.34
N HIS A 41 -13.86 -0.89 14.25
CA HIS A 41 -14.38 -0.91 12.89
C HIS A 41 -14.03 -2.22 12.20
N ARG A 42 -15.05 -2.98 11.84
CA ARG A 42 -14.87 -4.29 11.18
C ARG A 42 -14.07 -4.16 9.89
N GLY A 43 -12.99 -4.92 9.77
CA GLY A 43 -12.12 -4.95 8.59
C GLY A 43 -11.04 -3.87 8.56
N GLU A 44 -11.15 -2.83 9.39
CA GLU A 44 -10.12 -1.78 9.46
C GLU A 44 -8.79 -2.31 9.99
N PHE A 45 -8.83 -3.14 11.02
CA PHE A 45 -7.63 -3.72 11.59
C PHE A 45 -6.82 -4.50 10.53
N GLU A 46 -7.48 -5.40 9.81
CA GLU A 46 -6.83 -6.22 8.78
C GLU A 46 -6.30 -5.36 7.63
N ARG A 47 -7.09 -4.37 7.20
CA ARG A 47 -6.73 -3.46 6.12
C ARG A 47 -5.49 -2.64 6.48
N ILE A 48 -5.53 -1.99 7.63
CA ILE A 48 -4.44 -1.14 8.11
C ILE A 48 -3.20 -1.98 8.42
N LEU A 49 -3.35 -3.12 9.09
CA LEU A 49 -2.23 -4.00 9.40
C LEU A 49 -1.53 -4.49 8.12
N VAL A 50 -2.28 -4.90 7.10
CA VAL A 50 -1.70 -5.32 5.81
C VAL A 50 -0.99 -4.15 5.14
N HIS A 51 -1.59 -2.95 5.12
CA HIS A 51 -0.96 -1.75 4.59
C HIS A 51 0.42 -1.51 5.25
N GLU A 52 0.47 -1.48 6.58
CA GLU A 52 1.69 -1.23 7.35
C GLU A 52 2.74 -2.34 7.17
N LEU A 53 2.32 -3.59 7.09
CA LEU A 53 3.22 -4.72 6.78
C LEU A 53 3.89 -4.55 5.41
N PHE A 54 3.15 -4.07 4.42
CA PHE A 54 3.68 -3.94 3.07
C PHE A 54 4.66 -2.76 2.90
N HIS A 55 4.74 -1.82 3.83
CA HIS A 55 5.88 -0.90 3.89
C HIS A 55 7.21 -1.64 4.08
N PHE A 56 7.23 -2.72 4.87
CA PHE A 56 8.44 -3.54 5.02
C PHE A 56 8.77 -4.32 3.74
N ALA A 57 7.76 -4.81 3.02
CA ALA A 57 7.97 -5.43 1.72
C ALA A 57 8.49 -4.41 0.69
N TRP A 58 7.90 -3.21 0.64
CA TRP A 58 8.31 -2.14 -0.27
C TRP A 58 9.78 -1.80 -0.18
N VAL A 59 10.31 -1.60 1.04
CA VAL A 59 11.72 -1.23 1.22
C VAL A 59 12.69 -2.36 0.85
N ARG A 60 12.20 -3.60 0.70
CA ARG A 60 12.97 -4.78 0.30
C ARG A 60 12.84 -5.14 -1.17
N LEU A 61 11.96 -4.48 -1.90
CA LEU A 61 11.91 -4.61 -3.35
C LEU A 61 13.20 -4.08 -3.97
N SER A 62 13.69 -4.77 -4.99
CA SER A 62 14.74 -4.22 -5.85
C SER A 62 14.26 -2.95 -6.56
N ASN A 63 15.20 -2.14 -7.01
CA ASN A 63 14.87 -0.94 -7.79
C ASN A 63 14.11 -1.30 -9.08
N GLU A 64 14.44 -2.41 -9.71
CA GLU A 64 13.76 -2.93 -10.89
C GLU A 64 12.28 -3.22 -10.61
N LYS A 65 11.98 -3.93 -9.51
CA LYS A 65 10.60 -4.23 -9.11
C LYS A 65 9.81 -2.97 -8.76
N ARG A 66 10.41 -2.03 -8.04
CA ARG A 66 9.76 -0.74 -7.78
C ARG A 66 9.47 0.01 -9.07
N TRP A 67 10.44 -0.03 -10.00
CA TRP A 67 10.27 0.64 -11.28
C TRP A 67 9.17 -0.01 -12.13
N SER A 68 9.09 -1.35 -12.16
CA SER A 68 8.00 -2.05 -12.86
C SER A 68 6.62 -1.74 -12.25
N TRP A 69 6.52 -1.62 -10.91
CA TRP A 69 5.31 -1.14 -10.26
C TRP A 69 4.94 0.28 -10.69
N GLU A 70 5.92 1.17 -10.69
CA GLU A 70 5.71 2.54 -11.14
C GLU A 70 5.27 2.63 -12.62
N GLN A 71 5.61 1.67 -13.49
CA GLN A 71 5.08 1.64 -14.86
C GLN A 71 3.57 1.38 -14.88
N VAL A 72 3.07 0.48 -14.04
CA VAL A 72 1.61 0.27 -13.89
C VAL A 72 0.92 1.58 -13.51
N LEU A 73 1.46 2.27 -12.50
CA LEU A 73 0.89 3.55 -12.04
C LEU A 73 1.00 4.67 -13.08
N ARG A 74 2.09 4.72 -13.86
CA ARG A 74 2.25 5.71 -14.94
C ARG A 74 1.21 5.53 -16.04
N GLN A 75 0.90 4.30 -16.39
CA GLN A 75 -0.14 3.98 -17.36
C GLN A 75 -1.50 4.52 -16.89
N GLU A 76 -1.87 4.24 -15.63
CA GLU A 76 -3.08 4.77 -15.02
C GLU A 76 -3.09 6.30 -14.95
N PHE A 77 -1.98 6.90 -14.56
CA PHE A 77 -1.85 8.35 -14.43
C PHE A 77 -1.95 9.05 -15.80
N THR A 78 -1.32 8.49 -16.82
CA THR A 78 -1.39 9.00 -18.20
C THR A 78 -2.81 8.90 -18.76
N SER A 79 -3.51 7.81 -18.47
CA SER A 79 -4.91 7.59 -18.84
C SER A 79 -5.90 8.37 -17.97
N ARG A 80 -5.42 9.17 -17.01
CA ARG A 80 -6.25 9.90 -16.06
C ARG A 80 -7.25 9.02 -15.31
N THR A 81 -6.85 7.80 -15.00
CA THR A 81 -7.68 6.87 -14.24
C THR A 81 -7.99 7.45 -12.85
N PRO A 82 -9.27 7.63 -12.48
CA PRO A 82 -9.63 8.20 -11.19
C PRO A 82 -9.47 7.20 -10.05
N GLY A 83 -9.44 7.70 -8.81
CA GLY A 83 -9.50 6.89 -7.60
C GLY A 83 -8.23 6.11 -7.30
N GLU A 84 -8.26 5.43 -6.16
CA GLU A 84 -7.20 4.57 -5.63
C GLU A 84 -7.79 3.41 -4.82
N LEU A 85 -6.93 2.60 -4.19
CA LEU A 85 -7.31 1.49 -3.32
C LEU A 85 -7.08 1.80 -1.84
N GLY A 86 -6.88 3.08 -1.53
CA GLY A 86 -6.73 3.63 -0.19
C GLY A 86 -6.53 5.13 -0.24
N TRP A 87 -6.98 5.82 0.80
CA TRP A 87 -6.88 7.28 0.88
C TRP A 87 -5.44 7.77 0.97
N SER A 88 -4.54 6.97 1.53
CA SER A 88 -3.11 7.30 1.58
C SER A 88 -2.53 7.59 0.20
N ALA A 89 -2.85 6.76 -0.79
CA ALA A 89 -2.44 6.98 -2.18
C ALA A 89 -3.29 8.06 -2.86
N GLU A 90 -4.60 8.08 -2.64
CA GLU A 90 -5.52 9.00 -3.30
C GLU A 90 -5.19 10.48 -3.03
N TRP A 91 -4.93 10.83 -1.77
CA TRP A 91 -4.53 12.19 -1.40
C TRP A 91 -3.17 12.59 -1.98
N ARG A 92 -2.25 11.64 -2.13
CA ARG A 92 -0.96 11.89 -2.77
C ARG A 92 -1.10 12.03 -4.27
N LYS A 93 -1.89 11.18 -4.91
CA LYS A 93 -2.19 11.23 -6.34
C LYS A 93 -2.80 12.57 -6.76
N ALA A 94 -3.74 13.09 -5.97
CA ALA A 94 -4.38 14.38 -6.22
C ALA A 94 -3.41 15.57 -6.24
N LYS A 95 -2.21 15.43 -5.63
CA LYS A 95 -1.17 16.47 -5.57
C LYS A 95 -0.07 16.31 -6.62
N LEU A 96 -0.19 15.31 -7.51
CA LEU A 96 0.81 15.03 -8.55
C LEU A 96 0.51 15.80 -9.83
N ASP A 97 1.57 16.16 -10.51
CA ASP A 97 1.52 16.61 -11.89
C ASP A 97 2.28 15.66 -12.84
N ARG A 98 2.20 15.93 -14.15
CA ARG A 98 2.87 15.10 -15.17
C ARG A 98 4.39 15.08 -15.01
N SER A 99 4.99 16.13 -14.47
CA SER A 99 6.43 16.21 -14.27
C SER A 99 6.88 15.28 -13.13
N ASP A 100 6.05 15.10 -12.09
CA ASP A 100 6.32 14.21 -10.98
C ASP A 100 6.52 12.76 -11.45
N ALA A 101 5.59 12.26 -12.27
CA ALA A 101 5.67 10.91 -12.83
C ALA A 101 6.88 10.75 -13.77
N ARG A 102 7.13 11.73 -14.65
CA ARG A 102 8.23 11.67 -15.62
C ARG A 102 9.60 11.71 -14.96
N ARG A 103 9.78 12.57 -13.97
CA ARG A 103 11.06 12.80 -13.28
C ARG A 103 11.25 11.91 -12.06
N ARG A 104 10.27 11.08 -11.69
CA ARG A 104 10.29 10.25 -10.48
C ARG A 104 10.61 11.08 -9.22
N THR A 105 9.94 12.21 -9.06
CA THR A 105 10.16 13.11 -7.93
C THR A 105 9.92 12.38 -6.58
N PRO A 106 10.34 12.96 -5.45
CA PRO A 106 10.00 12.42 -4.13
C PRO A 106 8.49 12.28 -3.92
N ARG A 107 7.65 13.16 -4.49
CA ARG A 107 6.18 13.05 -4.44
C ARG A 107 5.70 11.80 -5.15
N TRP A 108 6.17 11.55 -6.38
CA TRP A 108 5.85 10.35 -7.14
C TRP A 108 6.25 9.07 -6.40
N ARG A 109 7.47 9.02 -5.85
CA ARG A 109 7.95 7.83 -5.12
C ARG A 109 7.15 7.55 -3.85
N ARG A 110 6.71 8.59 -3.13
CA ARG A 110 5.83 8.43 -1.98
C ARG A 110 4.46 7.92 -2.40
N TYR A 111 3.87 8.49 -3.45
CA TYR A 111 2.63 7.99 -4.01
C TYR A 111 2.75 6.50 -4.41
N ALA A 112 3.80 6.13 -5.12
CA ALA A 112 4.01 4.75 -5.56
C ALA A 112 4.13 3.76 -4.39
N CYS A 113 4.77 4.16 -3.29
CA CYS A 113 4.85 3.38 -2.06
C CYS A 113 3.46 3.16 -1.43
N GLU A 114 2.71 4.24 -1.24
CA GLU A 114 1.38 4.14 -0.62
C GLU A 114 0.40 3.36 -1.50
N SER A 115 0.41 3.62 -2.81
CA SER A 115 -0.43 2.87 -3.75
C SER A 115 -0.09 1.38 -3.78
N PHE A 116 1.17 1.02 -3.57
CA PHE A 116 1.58 -0.37 -3.40
C PHE A 116 1.02 -0.97 -2.10
N CYS A 117 1.14 -0.26 -0.96
CA CYS A 117 0.62 -0.71 0.33
C CYS A 117 -0.92 -0.82 0.32
N ASP A 118 -1.61 0.18 -0.23
CA ASP A 118 -3.07 0.17 -0.39
C ASP A 118 -3.55 -0.97 -1.31
N THR A 119 -2.80 -1.25 -2.39
CA THR A 119 -3.11 -2.39 -3.27
C THR A 119 -2.94 -3.73 -2.55
N ALA A 120 -1.93 -3.87 -1.71
CA ALA A 120 -1.75 -5.06 -0.89
C ALA A 120 -2.89 -5.23 0.13
N ALA A 121 -3.30 -4.15 0.78
CA ALA A 121 -4.43 -4.14 1.70
C ALA A 121 -5.72 -4.59 0.99
N TRP A 122 -6.02 -4.04 -0.18
CA TRP A 122 -7.16 -4.49 -0.99
C TRP A 122 -7.10 -5.98 -1.35
N LEU A 123 -5.91 -6.51 -1.70
CA LEU A 123 -5.75 -7.89 -2.13
C LEU A 123 -5.83 -8.90 -0.97
N TYR A 124 -5.33 -8.53 0.21
CA TYR A 124 -5.00 -9.49 1.24
C TYR A 124 -5.72 -9.29 2.58
N ALA A 125 -6.38 -8.16 2.81
CA ALA A 125 -7.12 -7.93 4.05
C ALA A 125 -8.46 -8.71 4.13
N GLY A 126 -8.85 -9.40 3.06
CA GLY A 126 -10.09 -10.21 3.06
C GLY A 126 -11.37 -9.40 2.84
N LEU A 127 -11.26 -8.12 2.53
CA LEU A 127 -12.40 -7.25 2.29
C LEU A 127 -12.87 -7.31 0.84
N ARG A 128 -14.19 -7.48 0.64
CA ARG A 128 -14.81 -7.46 -0.70
C ARG A 128 -15.08 -6.04 -1.20
N ALA A 129 -15.41 -5.14 -0.28
CA ALA A 129 -15.70 -3.73 -0.53
C ALA A 129 -15.22 -2.89 0.64
N HIS A 130 -14.87 -1.65 0.38
CA HIS A 130 -14.49 -0.62 1.34
C HIS A 130 -14.64 0.74 0.68
N ASP A 131 -14.98 1.77 1.44
CA ASP A 131 -15.20 3.13 0.90
C ASP A 131 -13.94 3.72 0.25
N GLU A 132 -12.77 3.34 0.73
CA GLU A 132 -11.48 3.74 0.15
C GLU A 132 -11.14 3.05 -1.20
N PHE A 133 -11.89 2.01 -1.60
CA PHE A 133 -11.62 1.28 -2.84
C PHE A 133 -12.28 1.95 -4.04
N THR A 134 -11.87 3.18 -4.33
CA THR A 134 -12.44 4.05 -5.36
C THR A 134 -11.91 3.75 -6.76
N LEU A 135 -10.76 3.04 -6.89
CA LEU A 135 -10.17 2.68 -8.18
C LEU A 135 -11.14 1.83 -9.01
N PRO A 136 -11.41 2.17 -10.30
CA PRO A 136 -12.29 1.38 -11.16
C PRO A 136 -11.84 -0.07 -11.31
N LYS A 137 -12.80 -1.00 -11.40
CA LYS A 137 -12.52 -2.45 -11.52
C LYS A 137 -11.60 -2.79 -12.70
N SER A 138 -11.71 -2.08 -13.82
CA SER A 138 -10.84 -2.26 -14.99
C SER A 138 -9.36 -2.00 -14.69
N ALA A 139 -9.07 -0.98 -13.88
CA ALA A 139 -7.70 -0.62 -13.49
C ALA A 139 -7.11 -1.52 -12.39
N ARG A 140 -7.96 -2.27 -11.67
CA ARG A 140 -7.49 -3.20 -10.61
C ARG A 140 -6.79 -4.44 -11.16
N ARG A 141 -7.09 -4.84 -12.41
CA ARG A 141 -6.53 -6.06 -13.02
C ARG A 141 -5.00 -5.98 -13.21
N PRO A 142 -4.41 -4.93 -13.81
CA PRO A 142 -2.96 -4.79 -13.93
C PRO A 142 -2.24 -4.85 -12.57
N ARG A 143 -2.79 -4.16 -11.56
CA ARG A 143 -2.23 -4.18 -10.20
C ARG A 143 -2.23 -5.58 -9.58
N ARG A 144 -3.36 -6.31 -9.70
CA ARG A 144 -3.46 -7.71 -9.24
C ARG A 144 -2.49 -8.62 -9.98
N SER A 145 -2.33 -8.46 -11.29
CA SER A 145 -1.41 -9.25 -12.10
C SER A 145 0.03 -9.04 -11.65
N TRP A 146 0.42 -7.79 -11.42
CA TRP A 146 1.74 -7.46 -10.89
C TRP A 146 2.00 -8.12 -9.53
N PHE A 147 1.07 -8.02 -8.59
CA PHE A 147 1.21 -8.66 -7.28
C PHE A 147 1.29 -10.19 -7.38
N ARG A 148 0.50 -10.82 -8.24
CA ARG A 148 0.58 -12.28 -8.49
C ARG A 148 1.93 -12.71 -9.03
N GLU A 149 2.53 -11.93 -9.90
CA GLU A 149 3.85 -12.20 -10.45
C GLU A 149 4.95 -12.14 -9.39
N TYR A 150 4.98 -11.06 -8.60
CA TYR A 150 6.09 -10.78 -7.69
C TYR A 150 5.94 -11.35 -6.28
N PHE A 151 4.72 -11.68 -5.84
CA PHE A 151 4.43 -12.23 -4.51
C PHE A 151 3.79 -13.63 -4.55
N ARG A 152 3.96 -14.36 -5.64
CA ARG A 152 3.41 -15.70 -5.80
C ARG A 152 3.92 -16.68 -4.72
N HIS A 153 5.17 -16.57 -4.35
CA HIS A 153 5.82 -17.53 -3.44
C HIS A 153 6.00 -16.98 -2.03
N ALA A 154 6.50 -15.76 -1.89
CA ALA A 154 6.64 -15.11 -0.59
C ALA A 154 6.80 -13.59 -0.73
N ALA A 155 6.38 -12.86 0.31
CA ALA A 155 6.72 -11.46 0.52
C ALA A 155 7.84 -11.36 1.56
N ARG A 156 8.97 -10.79 1.17
CA ARG A 156 10.08 -10.52 2.10
C ARG A 156 9.78 -9.22 2.85
N ILE A 157 9.70 -9.31 4.19
CA ILE A 157 9.37 -8.21 5.10
C ILE A 157 10.52 -7.87 6.04
#